data_a39124aab5cba0de52c64a7dce4ba0f9
#
_entry.id   a39124aab5cba0de52c64a7dce4ba0f9
#
_cell.length_a   1.000
_cell.length_b   1.000
_cell.length_c   1.000
_cell.angle_alpha   90.00
_cell.angle_beta   90.00
_cell.angle_gamma   90.00
#
_symmetry.space_group_name_H-M   'P 1'
#
loop_
_entity.id
_entity.type
_entity.pdbx_description
1 polymer ?
#
loop_
_entity_poly.entity_id
_entity_poly.type
_entity_poly.pdbx_seq_one_letter_code
_entity_poly.pdbx_strand_id
1 'polypeptide(L)'
;MTLISLLDAELAFGDLPLLDSAGLTVTEGERIGLIGRNGTGKSSLLGVIAGALPLDGGELKRADGLRVVRVEQEPVLPAAAHLHDSLLLRGHIPAMHDERERWRVEARLTEFLHRFGVDGARQPASCSGGERKRAALALAFALEPDLLLLDEPTNHLDIDGIEQLEEMIVAEARGSRAAIVITHDRRFLDRVATRIVELDRGALASYPGNFTQFEARKQTELAAEATARRRFDKFWAQEEAWIRKGIEARRTRNAGRVTRLQTLRSERAARRERIGTARLALDAGGRSGRLVAELRGVGKSFDGRVIVRDLDLVIQRGDRLALIGPNGAGKSTLLKLILGELEPDAGTVRLGTNLAVAYFDQLRAQLDPDKTVAETVCPGGDWIEVAGSRKHVMSYLGEYLFPPRRASAPVKTLSGGERNRLLLARLFALPAN
;
A
#
# COMPACT_ATOMS: atom_id res chain seq x y z
N MET A 1 -8.12 -17.95 23.25
CA MET A 1 -8.50 -16.81 24.11
C MET A 1 -8.66 -15.57 23.24
N THR A 2 -9.54 -14.60 23.61
CA THR A 2 -9.65 -13.31 22.88
C THR A 2 -8.54 -12.38 23.34
N LEU A 3 -7.74 -11.90 22.39
CA LEU A 3 -6.65 -10.96 22.66
C LEU A 3 -7.14 -9.50 22.59
N ILE A 4 -7.96 -9.21 21.58
CA ILE A 4 -8.49 -7.86 21.32
C ILE A 4 -9.96 -7.96 20.90
N SER A 5 -10.78 -7.02 21.41
CA SER A 5 -12.14 -6.79 20.95
C SER A 5 -12.34 -5.30 20.72
N LEU A 6 -12.60 -4.92 19.47
CA LEU A 6 -12.95 -3.59 19.02
C LEU A 6 -14.48 -3.56 18.83
N LEU A 7 -15.17 -2.62 19.51
CA LEU A 7 -16.61 -2.53 19.52
C LEU A 7 -17.05 -1.12 19.10
N ASP A 8 -17.91 -1.07 18.09
CA ASP A 8 -18.51 0.16 17.55
C ASP A 8 -17.50 1.31 17.36
N ALA A 9 -16.31 0.96 16.84
CA ALA A 9 -15.22 1.89 16.74
C ALA A 9 -15.48 2.97 15.69
N GLU A 10 -15.28 4.21 16.10
CA GLU A 10 -15.35 5.40 15.25
C GLU A 10 -13.99 6.10 15.21
N LEU A 11 -13.55 6.47 14.01
CA LEU A 11 -12.34 7.25 13.79
C LEU A 11 -12.48 8.07 12.51
N ALA A 12 -12.20 9.37 12.59
CA ALA A 12 -12.22 10.25 11.43
C ALA A 12 -10.98 11.15 11.36
N PHE A 13 -10.53 11.47 10.17
CA PHE A 13 -9.56 12.55 9.93
C PHE A 13 -10.25 13.68 9.14
N GLY A 14 -10.54 14.77 9.82
CA GLY A 14 -11.37 15.83 9.28
C GLY A 14 -12.77 15.31 8.93
N ASP A 15 -13.23 15.59 7.71
CA ASP A 15 -14.57 15.16 7.22
C ASP A 15 -14.60 13.70 6.72
N LEU A 16 -13.46 12.97 6.74
CA LEU A 16 -13.38 11.62 6.19
C LEU A 16 -13.43 10.57 7.30
N PRO A 17 -14.56 9.85 7.48
CA PRO A 17 -14.63 8.74 8.42
C PRO A 17 -13.80 7.56 7.89
N LEU A 18 -12.83 7.13 8.70
CA LEU A 18 -11.98 5.96 8.45
C LEU A 18 -12.58 4.69 9.06
N LEU A 19 -13.19 4.80 10.25
CA LEU A 19 -13.96 3.76 10.91
C LEU A 19 -15.35 4.31 11.22
N ASP A 20 -16.37 3.48 11.04
CA ASP A 20 -17.79 3.85 11.22
C ASP A 20 -18.51 2.64 11.82
N SER A 21 -18.69 2.64 13.15
CA SER A 21 -19.23 1.54 13.94
C SER A 21 -18.52 0.21 13.64
N ALA A 22 -17.19 0.25 13.53
CA ALA A 22 -16.38 -0.88 13.12
C ALA A 22 -16.16 -1.86 14.28
N GLY A 23 -16.37 -3.16 14.04
CA GLY A 23 -16.15 -4.24 15.00
C GLY A 23 -15.09 -5.22 14.53
N LEU A 24 -14.17 -5.61 15.42
CA LEU A 24 -13.13 -6.62 15.14
C LEU A 24 -12.77 -7.36 16.42
N THR A 25 -12.75 -8.68 16.35
CA THR A 25 -12.23 -9.53 17.42
C THR A 25 -11.01 -10.28 16.91
N VAL A 26 -9.95 -10.34 17.71
CA VAL A 26 -8.72 -11.08 17.41
C VAL A 26 -8.52 -12.14 18.49
N THR A 27 -8.26 -13.36 18.07
CA THR A 27 -8.05 -14.52 18.96
C THR A 27 -6.62 -15.07 18.84
N GLU A 28 -6.19 -15.82 19.84
CA GLU A 28 -4.89 -16.49 19.83
C GLU A 28 -4.70 -17.35 18.58
N GLY A 29 -3.48 -17.37 18.05
CA GLY A 29 -3.09 -18.17 16.90
C GLY A 29 -3.69 -17.69 15.57
N GLU A 30 -4.49 -16.63 15.58
CA GLU A 30 -5.14 -16.10 14.39
C GLU A 30 -4.17 -15.28 13.53
N ARG A 31 -4.22 -15.49 12.24
CA ARG A 31 -3.45 -14.72 11.26
C ARG A 31 -4.42 -13.98 10.33
N ILE A 32 -4.58 -12.69 10.57
CA ILE A 32 -5.54 -11.85 9.88
C ILE A 32 -4.83 -11.11 8.75
N GLY A 33 -5.27 -11.31 7.51
CA GLY A 33 -4.94 -10.44 6.39
C GLY A 33 -5.89 -9.25 6.37
N LEU A 34 -5.39 -8.05 6.71
CA LEU A 34 -6.18 -6.82 6.66
C LEU A 34 -6.02 -6.17 5.29
N ILE A 35 -7.09 -6.19 4.51
CA ILE A 35 -7.13 -5.66 3.16
C ILE A 35 -8.10 -4.48 3.04
N GLY A 36 -7.98 -3.74 1.96
CA GLY A 36 -8.82 -2.59 1.66
C GLY A 36 -8.07 -1.63 0.75
N ARG A 37 -8.77 -0.65 0.20
CA ARG A 37 -8.16 0.33 -0.72
C ARG A 37 -7.14 1.21 0.00
N ASN A 38 -6.23 1.81 -0.76
CA ASN A 38 -5.28 2.77 -0.18
C ASN A 38 -6.03 3.99 0.36
N GLY A 39 -5.62 4.45 1.55
CA GLY A 39 -6.25 5.59 2.24
C GLY A 39 -7.55 5.26 2.98
N THR A 40 -7.97 3.98 3.09
CA THR A 40 -9.18 3.60 3.87
C THR A 40 -8.98 3.58 5.38
N GLY A 41 -7.74 3.78 5.88
CA GLY A 41 -7.49 3.79 7.32
C GLY A 41 -6.91 2.48 7.88
N LYS A 42 -6.41 1.55 7.05
CA LYS A 42 -5.80 0.29 7.52
C LYS A 42 -4.67 0.51 8.52
N SER A 43 -3.70 1.37 8.17
CA SER A 43 -2.57 1.70 9.06
C SER A 43 -3.02 2.44 10.32
N SER A 44 -4.11 3.24 10.24
CA SER A 44 -4.72 3.90 11.40
C SER A 44 -5.39 2.89 12.32
N LEU A 45 -6.08 1.88 11.77
CA LEU A 45 -6.63 0.77 12.55
C LEU A 45 -5.53 0.01 13.28
N LEU A 46 -4.39 -0.30 12.63
CA LEU A 46 -3.24 -0.88 13.35
C LEU A 46 -2.71 0.07 14.43
N GLY A 47 -2.72 1.39 14.20
CA GLY A 47 -2.36 2.40 15.19
C GLY A 47 -3.29 2.39 16.41
N VAL A 48 -4.59 2.25 16.21
CA VAL A 48 -5.59 2.10 17.29
C VAL A 48 -5.34 0.81 18.07
N ILE A 49 -5.17 -0.32 17.36
CA ILE A 49 -4.89 -1.63 18.00
C ILE A 49 -3.58 -1.59 18.78
N ALA A 50 -2.55 -0.90 18.29
CA ALA A 50 -1.29 -0.71 19.01
C ALA A 50 -1.39 0.28 20.19
N GLY A 51 -2.47 1.08 20.27
CA GLY A 51 -2.63 2.14 21.27
C GLY A 51 -1.89 3.44 20.96
N ALA A 52 -1.40 3.58 19.73
CA ALA A 52 -0.75 4.79 19.25
C ALA A 52 -1.74 5.87 18.79
N LEU A 53 -2.99 5.48 18.53
CA LEU A 53 -4.08 6.40 18.14
C LEU A 53 -5.30 6.15 19.03
N PRO A 54 -5.92 7.19 19.63
CA PRO A 54 -7.20 7.08 20.30
C PRO A 54 -8.32 6.90 19.27
N LEU A 55 -9.44 6.32 19.70
CA LEU A 55 -10.70 6.33 18.96
C LEU A 55 -11.44 7.63 19.22
N ASP A 56 -12.27 8.08 18.27
CA ASP A 56 -13.23 9.17 18.46
C ASP A 56 -14.50 8.68 19.18
N GLY A 57 -14.87 7.39 18.99
CA GLY A 57 -15.98 6.71 19.63
C GLY A 57 -15.81 5.20 19.63
N GLY A 58 -16.61 4.50 20.43
CA GLY A 58 -16.51 3.06 20.61
C GLY A 58 -15.50 2.64 21.67
N GLU A 59 -15.18 1.35 21.74
CA GLU A 59 -14.33 0.79 22.78
C GLU A 59 -13.32 -0.22 22.21
N LEU A 60 -12.07 -0.17 22.69
CA LEU A 60 -11.04 -1.15 22.46
C LEU A 60 -10.71 -1.89 23.76
N LYS A 61 -11.12 -3.16 23.86
CA LYS A 61 -10.78 -4.06 24.95
C LYS A 61 -9.54 -4.89 24.59
N ARG A 62 -8.61 -5.02 25.54
CA ARG A 62 -7.39 -5.80 25.40
C ARG A 62 -7.30 -6.81 26.54
N ALA A 63 -6.75 -7.99 26.27
CA ALA A 63 -6.40 -8.94 27.31
C ALA A 63 -5.35 -8.32 28.26
N ASP A 64 -5.42 -8.70 29.53
CA ASP A 64 -4.46 -8.22 30.52
C ASP A 64 -3.04 -8.70 30.19
N GLY A 65 -2.08 -7.79 30.28
CA GLY A 65 -0.68 -8.08 30.01
C GLY A 65 -0.34 -8.33 28.52
N LEU A 66 -1.27 -8.07 27.60
CA LEU A 66 -1.09 -8.30 26.15
C LEU A 66 0.10 -7.51 25.61
N ARG A 67 1.10 -8.19 25.07
CA ARG A 67 2.24 -7.59 24.37
C ARG A 67 1.93 -7.45 22.90
N VAL A 68 1.81 -6.21 22.46
CA VAL A 68 1.56 -5.85 21.05
C VAL A 68 2.80 -5.19 20.47
N VAL A 69 3.31 -5.71 19.37
CA VAL A 69 4.43 -5.09 18.63
C VAL A 69 3.96 -4.73 17.23
N ARG A 70 4.23 -3.47 16.83
CA ARG A 70 3.91 -2.96 15.50
C ARG A 70 5.17 -2.67 14.69
N VAL A 71 5.18 -3.14 13.44
CA VAL A 71 6.17 -2.77 12.43
C VAL A 71 5.47 -1.90 11.39
N GLU A 72 5.83 -0.62 11.38
CA GLU A 72 5.25 0.38 10.46
C GLU A 72 5.73 0.16 9.03
N GLN A 73 5.06 0.77 8.06
CA GLN A 73 5.46 0.72 6.65
C GLN A 73 6.88 1.25 6.44
N GLU A 74 7.22 2.38 7.09
CA GLU A 74 8.56 2.98 7.11
C GLU A 74 9.03 3.08 8.58
N PRO A 75 9.77 2.09 9.10
CA PRO A 75 10.22 2.12 10.48
C PRO A 75 11.23 3.23 10.72
N VAL A 76 10.99 4.00 11.78
CA VAL A 76 11.94 5.02 12.27
C VAL A 76 12.86 4.34 13.29
N LEU A 77 14.16 4.48 13.08
CA LEU A 77 15.19 3.96 13.98
C LEU A 77 15.77 5.09 14.82
N PRO A 78 15.85 4.96 16.16
CA PRO A 78 16.52 5.91 17.01
C PRO A 78 17.99 6.12 16.61
N ALA A 79 18.52 7.31 16.83
CA ALA A 79 19.93 7.59 16.62
C ALA A 79 20.79 6.81 17.63
N ALA A 80 21.78 6.07 17.12
CA ALA A 80 22.73 5.30 17.91
C ALA A 80 24.04 5.09 17.12
N ALA A 81 25.09 4.64 17.76
CA ALA A 81 26.37 4.33 17.12
C ALA A 81 26.22 3.13 16.17
N HIS A 82 25.49 2.10 16.60
CA HIS A 82 25.24 0.89 15.85
C HIS A 82 23.75 0.61 15.70
N LEU A 83 23.40 -0.11 14.64
CA LEU A 83 22.03 -0.51 14.36
C LEU A 83 21.46 -1.40 15.47
N HIS A 84 22.29 -2.29 16.02
CA HIS A 84 21.92 -3.13 17.15
C HIS A 84 21.48 -2.28 18.35
N ASP A 85 22.25 -1.28 18.73
CA ASP A 85 21.94 -0.39 19.88
C ASP A 85 20.67 0.41 19.61
N SER A 86 20.49 0.88 18.38
CA SER A 86 19.27 1.57 17.94
C SER A 86 18.02 0.69 18.11
N LEU A 87 18.14 -0.58 17.80
CA LEU A 87 17.05 -1.55 17.98
C LEU A 87 16.76 -1.86 19.45
N LEU A 88 17.81 -1.95 20.30
CA LEU A 88 17.63 -2.09 21.73
C LEU A 88 16.87 -0.90 22.33
N LEU A 89 17.21 0.31 21.91
CA LEU A 89 16.49 1.55 22.31
C LEU A 89 15.04 1.53 21.83
N ARG A 90 14.80 1.17 20.55
CA ARG A 90 13.47 1.08 19.97
C ARG A 90 12.59 0.06 20.68
N GLY A 91 13.16 -1.07 21.09
CA GLY A 91 12.47 -2.14 21.82
C GLY A 91 12.31 -1.86 23.31
N HIS A 92 12.80 -0.72 23.83
CA HIS A 92 12.87 -0.40 25.25
C HIS A 92 13.56 -1.49 26.08
N ILE A 93 14.47 -2.26 25.47
CA ILE A 93 15.14 -3.41 26.09
C ILE A 93 16.01 -2.99 27.28
N PRO A 94 16.76 -1.85 27.23
CA PRO A 94 17.54 -1.39 28.40
C PRO A 94 16.71 -1.05 29.63
N ALA A 95 15.40 -0.77 29.46
CA ALA A 95 14.49 -0.45 30.55
C ALA A 95 13.79 -1.71 31.15
N MET A 96 14.08 -2.89 30.65
CA MET A 96 13.55 -4.14 31.19
C MET A 96 14.16 -4.42 32.57
N HIS A 97 13.31 -4.70 33.57
CA HIS A 97 13.73 -4.96 34.94
C HIS A 97 14.34 -6.36 35.12
N ASP A 98 13.87 -7.35 34.37
CA ASP A 98 14.40 -8.72 34.40
C ASP A 98 15.63 -8.83 33.48
N GLU A 99 16.80 -8.99 34.10
CA GLU A 99 18.06 -9.19 33.38
C GLU A 99 18.07 -10.44 32.49
N ARG A 100 17.41 -11.52 32.93
CA ARG A 100 17.37 -12.77 32.15
C ARG A 100 16.52 -12.60 30.89
N GLU A 101 15.38 -11.91 31.02
CA GLU A 101 14.53 -11.60 29.87
C GLU A 101 15.27 -10.66 28.92
N ARG A 102 15.95 -9.64 29.43
CA ARG A 102 16.78 -8.73 28.61
C ARG A 102 17.83 -9.49 27.80
N TRP A 103 18.64 -10.32 28.45
CA TRP A 103 19.65 -11.17 27.81
C TRP A 103 19.08 -12.09 26.75
N ARG A 104 17.92 -12.68 27.00
CA ARG A 104 17.20 -13.53 26.05
C ARG A 104 16.78 -12.76 24.82
N VAL A 105 16.20 -11.58 24.98
CA VAL A 105 15.77 -10.72 23.85
C VAL A 105 16.96 -10.22 23.04
N GLU A 106 18.07 -9.84 23.69
CA GLU A 106 19.30 -9.40 22.99
C GLU A 106 19.91 -10.54 22.16
N ALA A 107 19.98 -11.74 22.72
CA ALA A 107 20.47 -12.92 22.00
C ALA A 107 19.59 -13.25 20.79
N ARG A 108 18.26 -13.22 20.95
CA ARG A 108 17.32 -13.42 19.86
C ARG A 108 17.39 -12.32 18.81
N LEU A 109 17.57 -11.06 19.22
CA LEU A 109 17.74 -9.96 18.27
C LEU A 109 18.96 -10.20 17.39
N THR A 110 20.06 -10.61 17.96
CA THR A 110 21.29 -10.95 17.22
C THR A 110 21.04 -12.11 16.23
N GLU A 111 20.34 -13.15 16.66
CA GLU A 111 19.96 -14.28 15.80
C GLU A 111 19.07 -13.82 14.63
N PHE A 112 18.01 -13.05 14.91
CA PHE A 112 17.09 -12.60 13.88
C PHE A 112 17.73 -11.58 12.92
N LEU A 113 18.64 -10.72 13.39
CA LEU A 113 19.42 -9.85 12.51
C LEU A 113 20.24 -10.68 11.51
N HIS A 114 20.90 -11.73 11.99
CA HIS A 114 21.62 -12.65 11.12
C HIS A 114 20.70 -13.35 10.12
N ARG A 115 19.54 -13.86 10.57
CA ARG A 115 18.55 -14.52 9.70
C ARG A 115 18.01 -13.58 8.62
N PHE A 116 17.77 -12.32 8.93
CA PHE A 116 17.34 -11.30 7.95
C PHE A 116 18.50 -10.70 7.13
N GLY A 117 19.73 -11.17 7.29
CA GLY A 117 20.90 -10.67 6.57
C GLY A 117 21.19 -9.19 6.84
N VAL A 118 21.04 -8.76 8.08
CA VAL A 118 21.26 -7.37 8.51
C VAL A 118 22.47 -7.30 9.41
N ASP A 119 23.44 -6.46 9.06
CA ASP A 119 24.61 -6.22 9.90
C ASP A 119 24.29 -5.23 11.01
N GLY A 120 24.27 -5.72 12.27
CA GLY A 120 23.99 -4.93 13.46
C GLY A 120 25.05 -3.87 13.79
N ALA A 121 26.27 -3.98 13.26
CA ALA A 121 27.36 -3.03 13.48
C ALA A 121 27.25 -1.75 12.63
N ARG A 122 26.38 -1.73 11.61
CA ARG A 122 26.19 -0.56 10.73
C ARG A 122 25.58 0.62 11.47
N GLN A 123 25.80 1.82 10.97
CA GLN A 123 25.12 3.02 11.47
C GLN A 123 23.67 3.06 10.99
N PRO A 124 22.67 3.34 11.86
CA PRO A 124 21.26 3.39 11.48
C PRO A 124 20.95 4.37 10.33
N ALA A 125 21.65 5.51 10.30
CA ALA A 125 21.50 6.53 9.27
C ALA A 125 21.93 6.07 7.88
N SER A 126 22.92 5.15 7.80
CA SER A 126 23.42 4.61 6.52
C SER A 126 22.57 3.44 5.96
N CYS A 127 21.58 2.96 6.74
CA CYS A 127 20.75 1.84 6.32
C CYS A 127 19.73 2.28 5.26
N SER A 128 19.60 1.48 4.22
CA SER A 128 18.54 1.60 3.23
C SER A 128 17.16 1.36 3.87
N GLY A 129 16.08 1.79 3.21
CA GLY A 129 14.72 1.52 3.67
C GLY A 129 14.44 0.02 3.88
N GLY A 130 14.98 -0.83 2.99
CA GLY A 130 14.87 -2.28 3.10
C GLY A 130 15.62 -2.86 4.30
N GLU A 131 16.82 -2.38 4.59
CA GLU A 131 17.58 -2.81 5.77
C GLU A 131 16.91 -2.38 7.05
N ARG A 132 16.39 -1.15 7.11
CA ARG A 132 15.59 -0.66 8.25
C ARG A 132 14.35 -1.50 8.49
N LYS A 133 13.66 -1.91 7.43
CA LYS A 133 12.48 -2.78 7.53
C LYS A 133 12.85 -4.15 8.07
N ARG A 134 13.89 -4.80 7.52
CA ARG A 134 14.38 -6.10 8.01
C ARG A 134 14.85 -6.05 9.46
N ALA A 135 15.54 -4.98 9.85
CA ALA A 135 15.96 -4.77 11.23
C ALA A 135 14.76 -4.61 12.19
N ALA A 136 13.73 -3.86 11.79
CA ALA A 136 12.51 -3.72 12.58
C ALA A 136 11.73 -5.05 12.70
N LEU A 137 11.70 -5.86 11.64
CA LEU A 137 11.14 -7.21 11.69
C LEU A 137 11.94 -8.11 12.64
N ALA A 138 13.28 -8.09 12.58
CA ALA A 138 14.16 -8.83 13.48
C ALA A 138 13.85 -8.51 14.96
N LEU A 139 13.72 -7.22 15.29
CA LEU A 139 13.33 -6.77 16.62
C LEU A 139 11.94 -7.28 17.01
N ALA A 140 10.96 -7.16 16.12
CA ALA A 140 9.59 -7.57 16.39
C ALA A 140 9.49 -9.07 16.75
N PHE A 141 10.22 -9.93 16.03
CA PHE A 141 10.28 -11.37 16.34
C PHE A 141 11.11 -11.67 17.61
N ALA A 142 12.15 -10.88 17.89
CA ALA A 142 12.95 -11.02 19.11
C ALA A 142 12.14 -10.75 20.38
N LEU A 143 11.20 -9.81 20.31
CA LEU A 143 10.34 -9.41 21.44
C LEU A 143 9.25 -10.42 21.79
N GLU A 144 9.02 -11.44 20.98
CA GLU A 144 7.99 -12.48 21.22
C GLU A 144 6.60 -11.92 21.59
N PRO A 145 5.99 -11.07 20.74
CA PRO A 145 4.69 -10.48 21.05
C PRO A 145 3.56 -11.51 21.01
N ASP A 146 2.50 -11.27 21.81
CA ASP A 146 1.26 -12.04 21.71
C ASP A 146 0.47 -11.68 20.48
N LEU A 147 0.59 -10.40 20.04
CA LEU A 147 -0.01 -9.88 18.80
C LEU A 147 1.02 -9.08 17.99
N LEU A 148 1.29 -9.55 16.79
CA LEU A 148 2.19 -8.91 15.82
C LEU A 148 1.38 -8.11 14.78
N LEU A 149 1.67 -6.82 14.64
CA LEU A 149 1.03 -5.93 13.68
C LEU A 149 2.03 -5.55 12.60
N LEU A 150 1.78 -5.96 11.37
CA LEU A 150 2.70 -5.76 10.24
C LEU A 150 2.04 -4.88 9.16
N ASP A 151 2.63 -3.72 8.89
CA ASP A 151 2.16 -2.80 7.85
C ASP A 151 3.08 -2.89 6.62
N GLU A 152 2.57 -3.51 5.53
CA GLU A 152 3.30 -3.78 4.28
C GLU A 152 4.70 -4.41 4.51
N PRO A 153 4.77 -5.58 5.21
CA PRO A 153 6.05 -6.18 5.56
C PRO A 153 6.81 -6.76 4.37
N THR A 154 6.12 -7.07 3.28
CA THR A 154 6.72 -7.62 2.05
C THR A 154 7.44 -6.58 1.22
N ASN A 155 7.17 -5.28 1.43
CA ASN A 155 7.84 -4.21 0.73
C ASN A 155 9.34 -4.21 1.04
N HIS A 156 10.16 -4.08 0.01
CA HIS A 156 11.62 -4.09 0.07
C HIS A 156 12.27 -5.44 0.46
N LEU A 157 11.49 -6.51 0.61
CA LEU A 157 12.03 -7.87 0.71
C LEU A 157 12.19 -8.45 -0.70
N ASP A 158 13.17 -9.33 -0.86
CA ASP A 158 13.29 -10.21 -2.01
C ASP A 158 12.44 -11.49 -1.81
N ILE A 159 12.41 -12.35 -2.80
CA ILE A 159 11.56 -13.55 -2.77
C ILE A 159 11.93 -14.44 -1.58
N ASP A 160 13.22 -14.65 -1.33
CA ASP A 160 13.71 -15.48 -0.23
C ASP A 160 13.34 -14.88 1.12
N GLY A 161 13.45 -13.54 1.26
CA GLY A 161 13.04 -12.82 2.46
C GLY A 161 11.53 -12.86 2.71
N ILE A 162 10.71 -12.87 1.66
CA ILE A 162 9.25 -13.04 1.76
C ILE A 162 8.92 -14.45 2.22
N GLU A 163 9.51 -15.49 1.61
CA GLU A 163 9.27 -16.88 1.99
C GLU A 163 9.72 -17.15 3.44
N GLN A 164 10.86 -16.61 3.86
CA GLN A 164 11.31 -16.69 5.24
C GLN A 164 10.32 -16.02 6.22
N LEU A 165 9.80 -14.84 5.88
CA LEU A 165 8.81 -14.14 6.69
C LEU A 165 7.51 -14.94 6.81
N GLU A 166 7.03 -15.54 5.71
CA GLU A 166 5.86 -16.43 5.71
C GLU A 166 6.03 -17.58 6.71
N GLU A 167 7.17 -18.29 6.64
CA GLU A 167 7.48 -19.41 7.53
C GLU A 167 7.54 -18.97 9.00
N MET A 168 8.16 -17.83 9.29
CA MET A 168 8.27 -17.30 10.64
C MET A 168 6.90 -16.97 11.25
N ILE A 169 6.04 -16.26 10.50
CA ILE A 169 4.69 -15.92 11.01
C ILE A 169 3.85 -17.18 11.25
N VAL A 170 3.95 -18.17 10.36
CA VAL A 170 3.23 -19.44 10.53
C VAL A 170 3.77 -20.23 11.72
N ALA A 171 5.09 -20.22 11.97
CA ALA A 171 5.71 -20.90 13.10
C ALA A 171 5.31 -20.24 14.44
N GLU A 172 5.33 -18.92 14.53
CA GLU A 172 4.93 -18.17 15.72
C GLU A 172 3.45 -18.41 16.10
N ALA A 173 2.57 -18.52 15.11
CA ALA A 173 1.15 -18.79 15.34
C ALA A 173 0.88 -20.18 15.96
N ARG A 174 1.77 -21.17 15.76
CA ARG A 174 1.68 -22.48 16.44
C ARG A 174 1.89 -22.37 17.95
N GLY A 175 2.57 -21.31 18.42
CA GLY A 175 2.73 -20.95 19.82
C GLY A 175 1.61 -20.07 20.39
N SER A 176 0.43 -20.04 19.77
CA SER A 176 -0.74 -19.20 20.14
C SER A 176 -0.58 -17.70 19.88
N ARG A 177 0.50 -17.25 19.27
CA ARG A 177 0.69 -15.84 18.90
C ARG A 177 -0.15 -15.47 17.69
N ALA A 178 -0.77 -14.30 17.73
CA ALA A 178 -1.58 -13.81 16.64
C ALA A 178 -0.83 -12.77 15.78
N ALA A 179 -1.26 -12.62 14.53
CA ALA A 179 -0.74 -11.59 13.65
C ALA A 179 -1.84 -10.89 12.85
N ILE A 180 -1.70 -9.57 12.66
CA ILE A 180 -2.48 -8.82 11.66
C ILE A 180 -1.50 -8.26 10.64
N VAL A 181 -1.71 -8.59 9.38
CA VAL A 181 -0.81 -8.21 8.29
C VAL A 181 -1.58 -7.40 7.25
N ILE A 182 -1.11 -6.19 6.96
CA ILE A 182 -1.54 -5.42 5.80
C ILE A 182 -0.54 -5.70 4.69
N THR A 183 -0.99 -6.23 3.57
CA THR A 183 -0.16 -6.36 2.37
C THR A 183 -1.00 -6.44 1.11
N HIS A 184 -0.41 -6.09 -0.03
CA HIS A 184 -0.98 -6.28 -1.36
C HIS A 184 -0.50 -7.57 -2.03
N ASP A 185 0.38 -8.32 -1.39
CA ASP A 185 0.87 -9.61 -1.89
C ASP A 185 -0.17 -10.71 -1.62
N ARG A 186 -0.86 -11.12 -2.69
CA ARG A 186 -1.91 -12.14 -2.65
C ARG A 186 -1.36 -13.52 -2.28
N ARG A 187 -0.18 -13.87 -2.82
CA ARG A 187 0.47 -15.16 -2.54
C ARG A 187 0.85 -15.27 -1.07
N PHE A 188 1.39 -14.20 -0.50
CA PHE A 188 1.68 -14.11 0.91
C PHE A 188 0.42 -14.31 1.77
N LEU A 189 -0.69 -13.63 1.44
CA LEU A 189 -1.96 -13.78 2.16
C LEU A 189 -2.54 -15.19 2.02
N ASP A 190 -2.38 -15.85 0.87
CA ASP A 190 -2.83 -17.23 0.69
C ASP A 190 -2.08 -18.24 1.56
N ARG A 191 -0.80 -17.99 1.83
CA ARG A 191 0.03 -18.88 2.66
C ARG A 191 -0.10 -18.59 4.16
N VAL A 192 -0.22 -17.32 4.53
CA VAL A 192 -0.17 -16.88 5.93
C VAL A 192 -1.55 -16.74 6.56
N ALA A 193 -2.53 -16.16 5.87
CA ALA A 193 -3.79 -15.78 6.48
C ALA A 193 -4.70 -16.97 6.78
N THR A 194 -5.30 -16.96 7.96
CA THR A 194 -6.40 -17.85 8.37
C THR A 194 -7.76 -17.18 8.20
N ARG A 195 -7.77 -15.87 8.16
CA ARG A 195 -8.95 -15.02 7.98
C ARG A 195 -8.56 -13.73 7.27
N ILE A 196 -9.40 -13.29 6.34
CA ILE A 196 -9.27 -11.98 5.70
C ILE A 196 -10.28 -11.03 6.31
N VAL A 197 -9.84 -9.82 6.64
CA VAL A 197 -10.69 -8.71 7.08
C VAL A 197 -10.56 -7.58 6.07
N GLU A 198 -11.68 -7.20 5.48
CA GLU A 198 -11.74 -6.10 4.52
C GLU A 198 -12.23 -4.83 5.21
N LEU A 199 -11.45 -3.76 5.09
CA LEU A 199 -11.87 -2.41 5.48
C LEU A 199 -12.38 -1.68 4.23
N ASP A 200 -13.70 -1.53 4.13
CA ASP A 200 -14.36 -0.80 3.03
C ASP A 200 -15.34 0.22 3.62
N ARG A 201 -15.19 1.49 3.23
CA ARG A 201 -16.10 2.60 3.62
C ARG A 201 -16.31 2.78 5.13
N GLY A 202 -15.30 2.47 5.92
CA GLY A 202 -15.34 2.58 7.38
C GLY A 202 -15.84 1.33 8.10
N ALA A 203 -16.41 0.35 7.39
CA ALA A 203 -16.87 -0.90 7.95
C ALA A 203 -15.82 -2.01 7.78
N LEU A 204 -15.78 -2.93 8.76
CA LEU A 204 -14.94 -4.13 8.73
C LEU A 204 -15.81 -5.35 8.39
N ALA A 205 -15.48 -6.03 7.32
CA ALA A 205 -16.10 -7.29 6.93
C ALA A 205 -15.10 -8.44 7.06
N SER A 206 -15.51 -9.53 7.71
CA SER A 206 -14.66 -10.66 8.05
C SER A 206 -14.99 -11.90 7.21
N TYR A 207 -13.97 -12.49 6.59
CA TYR A 207 -14.08 -13.65 5.72
C TYR A 207 -13.15 -14.76 6.20
N PRO A 208 -13.68 -15.91 6.68
CA PRO A 208 -12.84 -17.05 7.05
C PRO A 208 -12.10 -17.60 5.84
N GLY A 209 -10.85 -17.99 6.04
CA GLY A 209 -9.99 -18.58 5.01
C GLY A 209 -8.94 -17.62 4.46
N ASN A 210 -8.29 -18.05 3.38
CA ASN A 210 -7.21 -17.34 2.71
C ASN A 210 -7.71 -16.33 1.66
N PHE A 211 -6.79 -15.66 0.96
CA PHE A 211 -7.13 -14.63 -0.02
C PHE A 211 -7.92 -15.17 -1.22
N THR A 212 -7.56 -16.34 -1.73
CA THR A 212 -8.28 -16.99 -2.85
C THR A 212 -9.74 -17.27 -2.49
N GLN A 213 -10.01 -17.76 -1.28
CA GLN A 213 -11.38 -18.01 -0.80
C GLN A 213 -12.16 -16.70 -0.58
N PHE A 214 -11.49 -15.66 -0.07
CA PHE A 214 -12.06 -14.32 0.01
C PHE A 214 -12.46 -13.79 -1.37
N GLU A 215 -11.57 -13.87 -2.36
CA GLU A 215 -11.84 -13.34 -3.72
C GLU A 215 -13.06 -14.00 -4.35
N ALA A 216 -13.18 -15.32 -4.23
CA ALA A 216 -14.35 -16.07 -4.74
C ALA A 216 -15.67 -15.63 -4.08
N ARG A 217 -15.67 -15.47 -2.74
CA ARG A 217 -16.86 -14.99 -2.01
C ARG A 217 -17.20 -13.56 -2.38
N LYS A 218 -16.18 -12.69 -2.45
CA LYS A 218 -16.35 -11.27 -2.78
C LYS A 218 -16.92 -11.08 -4.19
N GLN A 219 -16.49 -11.87 -5.16
CA GLN A 219 -17.07 -11.85 -6.53
C GLN A 219 -18.57 -12.19 -6.50
N THR A 220 -18.94 -13.20 -5.71
CA THR A 220 -20.34 -13.60 -5.56
C THR A 220 -21.18 -12.49 -4.89
N GLU A 221 -20.67 -11.91 -3.80
CA GLU A 221 -21.32 -10.77 -3.12
C GLU A 221 -21.50 -9.56 -4.04
N LEU A 222 -20.46 -9.23 -4.82
CA LEU A 222 -20.51 -8.12 -5.78
C LEU A 222 -21.54 -8.35 -6.89
N ALA A 223 -21.65 -9.56 -7.39
CA ALA A 223 -22.67 -9.92 -8.38
C ALA A 223 -24.09 -9.80 -7.81
N ALA A 224 -24.29 -10.26 -6.56
CA ALA A 224 -25.56 -10.13 -5.84
C ALA A 224 -25.89 -8.65 -5.57
N GLU A 225 -24.92 -7.85 -5.06
CA GLU A 225 -25.08 -6.39 -4.84
C GLU A 225 -25.45 -5.66 -6.14
N ALA A 226 -24.76 -5.96 -7.23
CA ALA A 226 -25.04 -5.36 -8.54
C ALA A 226 -26.45 -5.68 -9.02
N THR A 227 -26.92 -6.92 -8.79
CA THR A 227 -28.28 -7.34 -9.15
C THR A 227 -29.32 -6.66 -8.28
N ALA A 228 -29.11 -6.60 -6.96
CA ALA A 228 -29.97 -5.88 -6.03
C ALA A 228 -30.05 -4.38 -6.35
N ARG A 229 -28.91 -3.77 -6.67
CA ARG A 229 -28.81 -2.36 -7.09
C ARG A 229 -29.63 -2.09 -8.36
N ARG A 230 -29.49 -2.93 -9.38
CA ARG A 230 -30.29 -2.81 -10.64
C ARG A 230 -31.78 -2.91 -10.36
N ARG A 231 -32.19 -3.84 -9.49
CA ARG A 231 -33.61 -3.98 -9.10
C ARG A 231 -34.12 -2.75 -8.37
N PHE A 232 -33.33 -2.24 -7.42
CA PHE A 232 -33.66 -1.00 -6.69
C PHE A 232 -33.77 0.22 -7.61
N ASP A 233 -32.77 0.43 -8.50
CA ASP A 233 -32.76 1.57 -9.42
C ASP A 233 -33.96 1.50 -10.39
N LYS A 234 -34.29 0.29 -10.86
CA LYS A 234 -35.50 0.07 -11.68
C LYS A 234 -36.78 0.42 -10.91
N PHE A 235 -36.90 -0.06 -9.67
CA PHE A 235 -38.03 0.22 -8.81
C PHE A 235 -38.16 1.71 -8.49
N TRP A 236 -37.03 2.34 -8.11
CA TRP A 236 -36.98 3.78 -7.87
C TRP A 236 -37.38 4.60 -9.10
N ALA A 237 -36.89 4.25 -10.27
CA ALA A 237 -37.24 4.94 -11.53
C ALA A 237 -38.76 4.81 -11.86
N GLN A 238 -39.36 3.66 -11.55
CA GLN A 238 -40.80 3.45 -11.72
C GLN A 238 -41.63 4.33 -10.77
N GLU A 239 -41.25 4.41 -9.47
CA GLU A 239 -41.94 5.25 -8.50
C GLU A 239 -41.74 6.75 -8.80
N GLU A 240 -40.55 7.17 -9.25
CA GLU A 240 -40.26 8.54 -9.69
C GLU A 240 -41.10 8.94 -10.92
N ALA A 241 -41.14 8.05 -11.93
CA ALA A 241 -41.95 8.28 -13.14
C ALA A 241 -43.46 8.33 -12.84
N TRP A 242 -43.92 7.51 -11.89
CA TRP A 242 -45.31 7.49 -11.46
C TRP A 242 -45.72 8.82 -10.76
N ILE A 243 -44.88 9.35 -9.88
CA ILE A 243 -45.13 10.63 -9.20
C ILE A 243 -45.17 11.80 -10.19
N ARG A 244 -44.30 11.79 -11.20
CA ARG A 244 -44.28 12.81 -12.26
C ARG A 244 -45.56 12.79 -13.14
N LYS A 245 -46.18 11.60 -13.30
CA LYS A 245 -47.35 11.42 -14.15
C LYS A 245 -48.69 11.64 -13.47
N GLY A 246 -48.77 11.75 -12.13
CA GLY A 246 -50.07 11.60 -11.47
C GLY A 246 -50.31 12.42 -10.19
N ILE A 247 -50.27 13.74 -10.23
CA ILE A 247 -50.71 14.59 -9.11
C ILE A 247 -52.21 14.97 -9.22
N GLU A 248 -52.91 14.67 -10.28
CA GLU A 248 -54.26 15.23 -10.54
C GLU A 248 -55.44 14.48 -9.93
N ALA A 249 -55.31 13.26 -9.41
CA ALA A 249 -56.46 12.55 -8.82
C ALA A 249 -56.12 11.73 -7.56
N ARG A 250 -56.58 12.18 -6.38
CA ARG A 250 -56.65 11.47 -5.09
C ARG A 250 -55.56 11.77 -4.07
N ARG A 251 -55.70 12.88 -3.36
CA ARG A 251 -54.82 13.36 -2.28
C ARG A 251 -54.57 12.39 -1.11
N THR A 252 -55.46 11.52 -0.74
CA THR A 252 -55.39 10.71 0.49
C THR A 252 -54.68 9.35 0.34
N ARG A 253 -54.62 8.75 -0.86
CA ARG A 253 -53.91 7.48 -1.11
C ARG A 253 -52.42 7.64 -1.45
N ASN A 254 -51.97 8.89 -1.64
CA ASN A 254 -50.61 9.16 -2.14
C ASN A 254 -49.57 9.48 -1.05
N ALA A 255 -50.04 9.81 0.20
CA ALA A 255 -49.11 10.17 1.28
C ALA A 255 -48.10 9.08 1.62
N GLY A 256 -48.54 7.83 1.70
CA GLY A 256 -47.64 6.71 1.97
C GLY A 256 -46.61 6.43 0.87
N ARG A 257 -46.97 6.66 -0.40
CA ARG A 257 -46.00 6.51 -1.53
C ARG A 257 -45.01 7.68 -1.61
N VAL A 258 -45.45 8.88 -1.28
CA VAL A 258 -44.54 10.05 -1.20
C VAL A 258 -43.51 9.84 -0.08
N THR A 259 -43.97 9.40 1.11
CA THR A 259 -43.08 9.07 2.24
C THR A 259 -42.10 7.97 1.84
N ARG A 260 -42.59 6.92 1.17
CA ARG A 260 -41.72 5.82 0.67
C ARG A 260 -40.67 6.29 -0.35
N LEU A 261 -41.04 7.21 -1.27
CA LEU A 261 -40.09 7.79 -2.20
C LEU A 261 -39.07 8.67 -1.51
N GLN A 262 -39.47 9.44 -0.48
CA GLN A 262 -38.53 10.20 0.34
C GLN A 262 -37.51 9.29 1.05
N THR A 263 -37.97 8.17 1.61
CA THR A 263 -37.09 7.14 2.20
C THR A 263 -36.13 6.56 1.14
N LEU A 264 -36.64 6.19 -0.03
CA LEU A 264 -35.81 5.68 -1.13
C LEU A 264 -34.80 6.71 -1.65
N ARG A 265 -35.14 8.01 -1.64
CA ARG A 265 -34.20 9.10 -1.98
C ARG A 265 -33.13 9.27 -0.92
N SER A 266 -33.49 9.20 0.37
CA SER A 266 -32.51 9.27 1.48
C SER A 266 -31.59 8.05 1.50
N GLU A 267 -32.11 6.85 1.28
CA GLU A 267 -31.32 5.62 1.13
C GLU A 267 -30.35 5.71 -0.06
N ARG A 268 -30.81 6.28 -1.19
CA ARG A 268 -29.94 6.48 -2.36
C ARG A 268 -28.85 7.52 -2.09
N ALA A 269 -29.19 8.62 -1.43
CA ALA A 269 -28.24 9.69 -1.06
C ALA A 269 -27.22 9.23 0.00
N ALA A 270 -27.64 8.38 0.94
CA ALA A 270 -26.78 7.79 1.96
C ALA A 270 -25.81 6.73 1.42
N ARG A 271 -26.00 6.25 0.19
CA ARG A 271 -25.09 5.28 -0.42
C ARG A 271 -23.74 5.93 -0.69
N ARG A 272 -22.71 5.44 -0.01
CA ARG A 272 -21.35 5.77 -0.34
C ARG A 272 -20.97 5.06 -1.65
N GLU A 273 -20.76 5.83 -2.71
CA GLU A 273 -20.36 5.25 -4.00
C GLU A 273 -18.94 4.71 -3.93
N ARG A 274 -18.69 3.57 -4.60
CA ARG A 274 -17.33 3.07 -4.80
C ARG A 274 -16.56 4.06 -5.67
N ILE A 275 -15.39 4.47 -5.21
CA ILE A 275 -14.44 5.21 -6.03
C ILE A 275 -14.12 4.34 -7.27
N GLY A 276 -14.26 4.86 -8.47
CA GLY A 276 -14.06 4.13 -9.72
C GLY A 276 -12.68 3.48 -9.86
N THR A 277 -12.44 2.80 -10.95
CA THR A 277 -11.10 2.34 -11.37
C THR A 277 -10.43 3.42 -12.20
N ALA A 278 -9.13 3.67 -11.94
CA ALA A 278 -8.34 4.59 -12.75
C ALA A 278 -8.23 4.06 -14.19
N ARG A 279 -8.40 4.93 -15.17
CA ARG A 279 -8.19 4.61 -16.59
C ARG A 279 -6.83 5.14 -16.98
N LEU A 280 -5.86 4.24 -17.13
CA LEU A 280 -4.50 4.59 -17.51
C LEU A 280 -4.39 4.55 -19.05
N ALA A 281 -4.07 5.67 -19.68
CA ALA A 281 -3.68 5.76 -21.06
C ALA A 281 -2.22 6.21 -21.15
N LEU A 282 -1.37 5.43 -21.82
CA LEU A 282 0.02 5.77 -22.08
C LEU A 282 0.08 6.65 -23.34
N ASP A 283 0.81 7.76 -23.26
CA ASP A 283 1.25 8.49 -24.46
C ASP A 283 2.48 7.76 -25.02
N ALA A 284 2.35 7.25 -26.24
CA ALA A 284 3.44 6.55 -26.92
C ALA A 284 4.58 7.49 -27.36
N GLY A 285 4.48 8.80 -27.11
CA GLY A 285 5.49 9.78 -27.52
C GLY A 285 5.81 9.78 -29.00
N GLY A 286 6.88 10.47 -29.40
CA GLY A 286 7.44 10.39 -30.74
C GLY A 286 8.03 9.01 -31.04
N ARG A 287 8.02 8.55 -32.29
CA ARG A 287 8.60 7.25 -32.66
C ARG A 287 10.12 7.25 -32.43
N SER A 288 10.60 6.47 -31.46
CA SER A 288 12.01 6.13 -31.31
C SER A 288 12.49 5.19 -32.42
N GLY A 289 13.80 5.06 -32.55
CA GLY A 289 14.41 4.02 -33.38
C GLY A 289 13.95 2.61 -32.93
N ARG A 290 14.26 1.58 -33.72
CA ARG A 290 14.00 0.18 -33.34
C ARG A 290 14.85 -0.26 -32.16
N LEU A 291 16.13 0.17 -32.13
CA LEU A 291 17.06 -0.08 -31.03
C LEU A 291 16.77 0.91 -29.89
N VAL A 292 16.64 0.40 -28.68
CA VAL A 292 16.56 1.19 -27.44
C VAL A 292 17.90 1.22 -26.74
N ALA A 293 18.49 0.07 -26.48
CA ALA A 293 19.84 -0.04 -25.90
C ALA A 293 20.52 -1.31 -26.37
N GLU A 294 21.83 -1.24 -26.57
CA GLU A 294 22.70 -2.37 -26.87
C GLU A 294 23.89 -2.32 -25.92
N LEU A 295 24.06 -3.38 -25.15
CA LEU A 295 25.19 -3.61 -24.25
C LEU A 295 26.03 -4.72 -24.83
N ARG A 296 27.37 -4.55 -24.93
CA ARG A 296 28.30 -5.56 -25.43
C ARG A 296 29.44 -5.69 -24.45
N GLY A 297 29.64 -6.90 -23.90
CA GLY A 297 30.70 -7.25 -22.98
C GLY A 297 30.73 -6.36 -21.73
N VAL A 298 29.55 -5.85 -21.29
CA VAL A 298 29.47 -4.84 -20.22
C VAL A 298 29.84 -5.46 -18.88
N GLY A 299 30.85 -4.84 -18.24
CA GLY A 299 31.29 -5.16 -16.89
C GLY A 299 31.19 -3.92 -15.97
N LYS A 300 30.80 -4.14 -14.70
CA LYS A 300 30.79 -3.11 -13.65
C LYS A 300 31.12 -3.71 -12.30
N SER A 301 32.00 -3.04 -11.57
CA SER A 301 32.41 -3.42 -10.22
C SER A 301 32.37 -2.20 -9.29
N PHE A 302 32.19 -2.42 -7.99
CA PHE A 302 32.32 -1.43 -6.95
C PHE A 302 33.15 -2.04 -5.81
N ASP A 303 34.20 -1.34 -5.39
CA ASP A 303 35.08 -1.74 -4.28
C ASP A 303 35.56 -3.20 -4.38
N GLY A 304 35.92 -3.62 -5.60
CA GLY A 304 36.38 -4.98 -5.89
C GLY A 304 35.26 -6.03 -6.03
N ARG A 305 34.01 -5.68 -5.77
CA ARG A 305 32.85 -6.56 -5.97
C ARG A 305 32.31 -6.41 -7.38
N VAL A 306 32.34 -7.48 -8.15
CA VAL A 306 31.76 -7.52 -9.50
C VAL A 306 30.24 -7.56 -9.38
N ILE A 307 29.56 -6.59 -10.01
CA ILE A 307 28.10 -6.46 -10.05
C ILE A 307 27.56 -6.96 -11.39
N VAL A 308 28.17 -6.56 -12.48
CA VAL A 308 27.83 -7.01 -13.83
C VAL A 308 29.10 -7.56 -14.46
N ARG A 309 29.00 -8.75 -15.06
CA ARG A 309 30.14 -9.41 -15.72
C ARG A 309 29.76 -9.77 -17.14
N ASP A 310 30.51 -9.26 -18.10
CA ASP A 310 30.47 -9.65 -19.52
C ASP A 310 29.04 -9.78 -20.07
N LEU A 311 28.25 -8.74 -19.87
CA LEU A 311 26.83 -8.75 -20.22
C LEU A 311 26.61 -8.26 -21.65
N ASP A 312 26.03 -9.11 -22.48
CA ASP A 312 25.47 -8.79 -23.77
C ASP A 312 23.94 -8.73 -23.68
N LEU A 313 23.36 -7.58 -24.04
CA LEU A 313 21.91 -7.35 -23.99
C LEU A 313 21.48 -6.39 -25.08
N VAL A 314 20.44 -6.74 -25.82
CA VAL A 314 19.82 -5.86 -26.81
C VAL A 314 18.36 -5.64 -26.41
N ILE A 315 17.98 -4.37 -26.27
CA ILE A 315 16.61 -3.96 -25.96
C ILE A 315 16.06 -3.25 -27.19
N GLN A 316 14.91 -3.69 -27.68
CA GLN A 316 14.23 -3.12 -28.83
C GLN A 316 12.92 -2.45 -28.39
N ARG A 317 12.43 -1.54 -29.21
CA ARG A 317 11.14 -0.89 -29.00
C ARG A 317 10.01 -1.91 -28.94
N GLY A 318 9.24 -1.87 -27.85
CA GLY A 318 8.14 -2.77 -27.56
C GLY A 318 8.52 -3.91 -26.63
N ASP A 319 9.83 -4.12 -26.33
CA ASP A 319 10.24 -5.11 -25.36
C ASP A 319 9.73 -4.78 -23.95
N ARG A 320 9.43 -5.83 -23.21
CA ARG A 320 9.05 -5.76 -21.79
C ARG A 320 10.03 -6.57 -20.98
N LEU A 321 11.06 -5.92 -20.46
CA LEU A 321 12.11 -6.56 -19.69
C LEU A 321 11.82 -6.53 -18.20
N ALA A 322 11.81 -7.69 -17.55
CA ALA A 322 11.75 -7.82 -16.10
C ALA A 322 13.12 -8.20 -15.55
N LEU A 323 13.64 -7.44 -14.59
CA LEU A 323 14.88 -7.74 -13.87
C LEU A 323 14.54 -8.40 -12.53
N ILE A 324 14.88 -9.67 -12.38
CA ILE A 324 14.60 -10.47 -11.17
C ILE A 324 15.93 -10.85 -10.52
N GLY A 325 15.96 -10.85 -9.20
CA GLY A 325 17.12 -11.24 -8.40
C GLY A 325 17.06 -10.74 -6.97
N PRO A 326 17.93 -11.23 -6.08
CA PRO A 326 17.98 -10.83 -4.68
C PRO A 326 18.31 -9.35 -4.51
N ASN A 327 18.04 -8.81 -3.31
CA ASN A 327 18.41 -7.46 -2.97
C ASN A 327 19.95 -7.31 -2.98
N GLY A 328 20.44 -6.20 -3.54
CA GLY A 328 21.89 -5.99 -3.72
C GLY A 328 22.53 -6.73 -4.90
N ALA A 329 21.76 -7.46 -5.73
CA ALA A 329 22.27 -8.13 -6.95
C ALA A 329 22.69 -7.17 -8.08
N GLY A 330 22.46 -5.86 -7.93
CA GLY A 330 22.84 -4.88 -8.94
C GLY A 330 21.76 -4.51 -9.95
N LYS A 331 20.47 -4.83 -9.70
CA LYS A 331 19.36 -4.49 -10.60
C LYS A 331 19.30 -3.00 -10.93
N SER A 332 19.40 -2.13 -9.93
CA SER A 332 19.41 -0.66 -10.13
C SER A 332 20.68 -0.18 -10.84
N THR A 333 21.82 -0.83 -10.59
CA THR A 333 23.07 -0.56 -11.31
C THR A 333 22.94 -0.88 -12.80
N LEU A 334 22.34 -2.04 -13.12
CA LEU A 334 22.08 -2.43 -14.50
C LEU A 334 21.13 -1.45 -15.19
N LEU A 335 20.05 -1.00 -14.53
CA LEU A 335 19.17 0.03 -15.09
C LEU A 335 19.93 1.32 -15.41
N LYS A 336 20.79 1.79 -14.51
CA LYS A 336 21.61 2.99 -14.74
C LYS A 336 22.60 2.83 -15.90
N LEU A 337 23.18 1.63 -16.06
CA LEU A 337 24.03 1.30 -17.23
C LEU A 337 23.20 1.33 -18.53
N ILE A 338 22.00 0.71 -18.54
CA ILE A 338 21.10 0.71 -19.70
C ILE A 338 20.67 2.13 -20.07
N LEU A 339 20.44 3.01 -19.08
CA LEU A 339 20.05 4.40 -19.30
C LEU A 339 21.23 5.33 -19.68
N GLY A 340 22.47 4.82 -19.57
CA GLY A 340 23.67 5.62 -19.78
C GLY A 340 23.96 6.63 -18.64
N GLU A 341 23.32 6.47 -17.49
CA GLU A 341 23.57 7.28 -16.27
C GLU A 341 24.83 6.84 -15.51
N LEU A 342 25.32 5.62 -15.82
CA LEU A 342 26.51 5.04 -15.24
C LEU A 342 27.38 4.48 -16.35
N GLU A 343 28.68 4.83 -16.34
CA GLU A 343 29.66 4.29 -17.29
C GLU A 343 30.07 2.87 -16.88
N PRO A 344 30.15 1.92 -17.82
CA PRO A 344 30.71 0.60 -17.56
C PRO A 344 32.22 0.65 -17.35
N ASP A 345 32.78 -0.29 -16.58
CA ASP A 345 34.24 -0.44 -16.42
C ASP A 345 34.85 -1.19 -17.59
N ALA A 346 34.04 -2.02 -18.27
CA ALA A 346 34.43 -2.76 -19.48
C ALA A 346 33.24 -2.88 -20.42
N GLY A 347 33.52 -3.07 -21.71
CA GLY A 347 32.50 -3.20 -22.74
C GLY A 347 31.95 -1.82 -23.20
N THR A 348 30.84 -1.87 -23.93
CA THR A 348 30.22 -0.65 -24.51
C THR A 348 28.71 -0.67 -24.31
N VAL A 349 28.13 0.51 -24.06
CA VAL A 349 26.69 0.75 -24.04
C VAL A 349 26.34 1.72 -25.15
N ARG A 350 25.45 1.31 -26.05
CA ARG A 350 24.93 2.13 -27.13
C ARG A 350 23.45 2.36 -26.94
N LEU A 351 23.06 3.62 -26.83
CA LEU A 351 21.66 4.03 -26.78
C LEU A 351 21.10 4.26 -28.19
N GLY A 352 19.80 3.98 -28.35
CA GLY A 352 19.07 4.28 -29.57
C GLY A 352 18.87 5.78 -29.78
N THR A 353 18.26 6.15 -30.89
CA THR A 353 17.97 7.54 -31.25
C THR A 353 16.56 7.94 -30.82
N ASN A 354 16.39 9.24 -30.49
CA ASN A 354 15.11 9.84 -30.10
C ASN A 354 14.43 9.13 -28.92
N LEU A 355 15.21 8.68 -27.93
CA LEU A 355 14.67 8.09 -26.71
C LEU A 355 14.18 9.18 -25.77
N ALA A 356 12.93 9.07 -25.34
CA ALA A 356 12.34 9.85 -24.25
C ALA A 356 12.15 8.94 -23.04
N VAL A 357 13.07 9.06 -22.08
CA VAL A 357 13.12 8.20 -20.90
C VAL A 357 12.22 8.78 -19.82
N ALA A 358 11.32 7.93 -19.26
CA ALA A 358 10.57 8.24 -18.06
C ALA A 358 10.96 7.26 -16.95
N TYR A 359 11.57 7.78 -15.90
CA TYR A 359 12.07 6.99 -14.78
C TYR A 359 11.33 7.33 -13.48
N PHE A 360 10.60 6.36 -12.93
CA PHE A 360 9.65 6.55 -11.82
C PHE A 360 10.32 7.06 -10.53
N ASP A 361 11.47 6.51 -10.16
CA ASP A 361 12.16 6.90 -8.92
C ASP A 361 12.72 8.33 -8.95
N GLN A 362 13.19 8.79 -10.11
CA GLN A 362 13.64 10.19 -10.28
C GLN A 362 12.47 11.16 -10.12
N LEU A 363 11.30 10.80 -10.62
CA LEU A 363 10.10 11.63 -10.46
C LEU A 363 9.66 11.74 -9.00
N ARG A 364 9.87 10.69 -8.19
CA ARG A 364 9.56 10.71 -6.75
C ARG A 364 10.43 11.72 -5.99
N ALA A 365 11.72 11.77 -6.31
CA ALA A 365 12.67 12.71 -5.68
C ALA A 365 12.39 14.18 -6.04
N GLN A 366 11.68 14.43 -7.16
CA GLN A 366 11.38 15.77 -7.69
C GLN A 366 10.01 16.30 -7.27
N LEU A 367 9.27 15.61 -6.37
CA LEU A 367 8.00 16.12 -5.88
C LEU A 367 8.23 17.30 -4.94
N ASP A 368 7.77 18.47 -5.34
CA ASP A 368 7.76 19.66 -4.52
C ASP A 368 6.56 19.61 -3.55
N PRO A 369 6.78 19.55 -2.23
CA PRO A 369 5.71 19.39 -1.26
C PRO A 369 4.75 20.58 -1.19
N ASP A 370 5.15 21.76 -1.61
CA ASP A 370 4.37 22.99 -1.52
C ASP A 370 3.54 23.27 -2.79
N LYS A 371 3.87 22.66 -3.91
CA LYS A 371 3.06 22.74 -5.13
C LYS A 371 1.74 21.99 -5.00
N THR A 372 0.73 22.47 -5.74
CA THR A 372 -0.54 21.74 -5.86
C THR A 372 -0.38 20.47 -6.71
N VAL A 373 -1.30 19.53 -6.54
CA VAL A 373 -1.35 18.31 -7.37
C VAL A 373 -1.46 18.66 -8.85
N ALA A 374 -2.28 19.66 -9.20
CA ALA A 374 -2.44 20.12 -10.58
C ALA A 374 -1.17 20.73 -11.17
N GLU A 375 -0.50 21.63 -10.44
CA GLU A 375 0.77 22.22 -10.84
C GLU A 375 1.91 21.20 -10.99
N THR A 376 1.88 20.13 -10.19
CA THR A 376 2.88 19.05 -10.26
C THR A 376 2.76 18.27 -11.59
N VAL A 377 1.55 18.10 -12.12
CA VAL A 377 1.30 17.38 -13.38
C VAL A 377 1.44 18.29 -14.57
N CYS A 378 0.95 19.53 -14.47
CA CYS A 378 0.98 20.52 -15.56
C CYS A 378 1.55 21.86 -15.06
N PRO A 379 2.89 22.01 -15.00
CA PRO A 379 3.51 23.25 -14.55
C PRO A 379 3.17 24.42 -15.48
N GLY A 380 2.51 25.45 -14.93
CA GLY A 380 2.27 26.71 -15.63
C GLY A 380 1.10 26.69 -16.63
N GLY A 381 0.20 25.69 -16.57
CA GLY A 381 -0.96 25.63 -17.45
C GLY A 381 -2.11 24.82 -16.89
N ASP A 382 -3.27 24.93 -17.57
CA ASP A 382 -4.48 24.16 -17.26
C ASP A 382 -4.72 22.99 -18.21
N TRP A 383 -3.91 22.87 -19.24
CA TRP A 383 -4.09 21.91 -20.31
C TRP A 383 -2.86 21.05 -20.51
N ILE A 384 -3.09 19.75 -20.57
CA ILE A 384 -2.07 18.73 -20.81
C ILE A 384 -2.36 17.98 -22.10
N GLU A 385 -1.32 17.64 -22.84
CA GLU A 385 -1.43 16.80 -24.03
C GLU A 385 -1.03 15.37 -23.64
N VAL A 386 -1.97 14.43 -23.79
CA VAL A 386 -1.75 13.01 -23.49
C VAL A 386 -2.33 12.17 -24.62
N ALA A 387 -1.54 11.26 -25.17
CA ALA A 387 -1.92 10.39 -26.29
C ALA A 387 -2.48 11.17 -27.50
N GLY A 388 -1.87 12.33 -27.83
CA GLY A 388 -2.27 13.17 -28.94
C GLY A 388 -3.60 13.93 -28.73
N SER A 389 -4.16 13.90 -27.53
CA SER A 389 -5.37 14.65 -27.17
C SER A 389 -5.10 15.68 -26.08
N ARG A 390 -5.62 16.90 -26.30
CA ARG A 390 -5.53 17.97 -25.30
C ARG A 390 -6.65 17.83 -24.28
N LYS A 391 -6.29 17.66 -22.99
CA LYS A 391 -7.21 17.50 -21.86
C LYS A 391 -6.97 18.60 -20.81
N HIS A 392 -8.03 19.03 -20.16
CA HIS A 392 -7.89 19.90 -18.99
C HIS A 392 -7.31 19.11 -17.82
N VAL A 393 -6.33 19.67 -17.07
CA VAL A 393 -5.60 18.99 -16.00
C VAL A 393 -6.52 18.41 -14.93
N MET A 394 -7.62 19.11 -14.57
CA MET A 394 -8.60 18.62 -13.61
C MET A 394 -9.33 17.36 -14.09
N SER A 395 -9.65 17.30 -15.39
CA SER A 395 -10.29 16.13 -16.01
C SER A 395 -9.31 14.95 -16.04
N TYR A 396 -8.06 15.22 -16.41
CA TYR A 396 -6.99 14.23 -16.40
C TYR A 396 -6.75 13.65 -15.00
N LEU A 397 -6.62 14.50 -13.99
CA LEU A 397 -6.46 14.07 -12.59
C LEU A 397 -7.67 13.29 -12.08
N GLY A 398 -8.87 13.58 -12.57
CA GLY A 398 -10.08 12.80 -12.30
C GLY A 398 -9.95 11.33 -12.75
N GLU A 399 -9.25 11.05 -13.87
CA GLU A 399 -8.96 9.69 -14.33
C GLU A 399 -8.06 8.92 -13.33
N TYR A 400 -7.23 9.65 -12.56
CA TYR A 400 -6.39 9.13 -11.47
C TYR A 400 -7.04 9.23 -10.09
N LEU A 401 -8.36 9.44 -10.05
CA LEU A 401 -9.16 9.48 -8.83
C LEU A 401 -8.81 10.64 -7.87
N PHE A 402 -8.38 11.78 -8.43
CA PHE A 402 -8.27 13.03 -7.69
C PHE A 402 -9.52 13.88 -7.94
N PRO A 403 -10.39 14.05 -6.92
CA PRO A 403 -11.51 14.98 -7.04
C PRO A 403 -10.99 16.43 -7.10
N PRO A 404 -11.75 17.39 -7.65
CA PRO A 404 -11.30 18.78 -7.85
C PRO A 404 -10.70 19.44 -6.60
N ARG A 405 -11.30 19.23 -5.44
CA ARG A 405 -10.77 19.76 -4.16
C ARG A 405 -9.38 19.20 -3.83
N ARG A 406 -9.11 17.93 -4.16
CA ARG A 406 -7.81 17.29 -3.94
C ARG A 406 -6.78 17.70 -4.99
N ALA A 407 -7.21 17.95 -6.22
CA ALA A 407 -6.33 18.42 -7.29
C ALA A 407 -5.73 19.81 -6.99
N SER A 408 -6.45 20.66 -6.27
CA SER A 408 -5.98 21.97 -5.81
C SER A 408 -5.23 21.94 -4.47
N ALA A 409 -5.12 20.78 -3.80
CA ALA A 409 -4.43 20.67 -2.52
C ALA A 409 -2.91 20.56 -2.70
N PRO A 410 -2.08 21.03 -1.73
CA PRO A 410 -0.64 20.87 -1.75
C PRO A 410 -0.22 19.40 -1.63
N VAL A 411 0.86 19.01 -2.31
CA VAL A 411 1.39 17.63 -2.32
C VAL A 411 1.71 17.11 -0.91
N LYS A 412 2.15 17.96 0.01
CA LYS A 412 2.43 17.61 1.41
C LYS A 412 1.23 17.03 2.16
N THR A 413 0.00 17.38 1.74
CA THR A 413 -1.23 16.90 2.37
C THR A 413 -1.70 15.53 1.87
N LEU A 414 -1.01 14.98 0.85
CA LEU A 414 -1.36 13.70 0.26
C LEU A 414 -0.85 12.53 1.12
N SER A 415 -1.68 11.50 1.23
CA SER A 415 -1.25 10.20 1.74
C SER A 415 -0.20 9.54 0.82
N GLY A 416 0.55 8.56 1.32
CA GLY A 416 1.54 7.82 0.51
C GLY A 416 0.95 7.23 -0.77
N GLY A 417 -0.27 6.65 -0.69
CA GLY A 417 -0.97 6.11 -1.85
C GLY A 417 -1.43 7.19 -2.85
N GLU A 418 -1.84 8.36 -2.37
CA GLU A 418 -2.16 9.49 -3.24
C GLU A 418 -0.90 10.05 -3.92
N ARG A 419 0.23 10.15 -3.20
CA ARG A 419 1.52 10.53 -3.79
C ARG A 419 1.94 9.57 -4.90
N ASN A 420 1.81 8.27 -4.70
CA ASN A 420 2.11 7.28 -5.74
C ASN A 420 1.20 7.43 -6.96
N ARG A 421 -0.10 7.70 -6.77
CA ARG A 421 -1.02 7.99 -7.89
C ARG A 421 -0.66 9.27 -8.63
N LEU A 422 -0.24 10.31 -7.90
CA LEU A 422 0.26 11.56 -8.50
C LEU A 422 1.51 11.33 -9.34
N LEU A 423 2.45 10.52 -8.83
CA LEU A 423 3.65 10.13 -9.57
C LEU A 423 3.31 9.38 -10.86
N LEU A 424 2.36 8.44 -10.79
CA LEU A 424 1.85 7.76 -11.98
C LEU A 424 1.19 8.74 -12.95
N ALA A 425 0.33 9.64 -12.47
CA ALA A 425 -0.27 10.66 -13.30
C ALA A 425 0.80 11.53 -14.00
N ARG A 426 1.84 11.95 -13.28
CA ARG A 426 2.95 12.71 -13.84
C ARG A 426 3.77 11.88 -14.84
N LEU A 427 4.05 10.62 -14.53
CA LEU A 427 4.79 9.71 -15.41
C LEU A 427 4.07 9.52 -16.76
N PHE A 428 2.75 9.27 -16.71
CA PHE A 428 1.93 9.08 -17.92
C PHE A 428 1.58 10.38 -18.67
N ALA A 429 1.83 11.52 -18.05
CA ALA A 429 1.74 12.83 -18.68
C ALA A 429 2.97 13.16 -19.51
N LEU A 430 4.11 12.53 -19.24
CA LEU A 430 5.35 12.73 -19.99
C LEU A 430 5.31 11.87 -21.26
N PRO A 431 5.66 12.45 -22.42
CA PRO A 431 5.83 11.66 -23.64
C PRO A 431 7.06 10.75 -23.45
N ALA A 432 6.82 9.44 -23.31
CA ALA A 432 7.87 8.44 -23.17
C ALA A 432 7.71 7.34 -24.24
N ASN A 433 8.82 6.82 -24.76
CA ASN A 433 8.79 5.85 -25.85
C ASN A 433 9.73 4.63 -25.59
#